data_9a251458c4ede5882e0947344377ae44
#
_entry.id   9a251458c4ede5882e0947344377ae44
#
_cell.length_a   1.000
_cell.length_b   1.000
_cell.length_c   1.000
_cell.angle_alpha   90.00
_cell.angle_beta   90.00
_cell.angle_gamma   90.00
#
_symmetry.space_group_name_H-M   'P 1'
#
loop_
_entity.id
_entity.type
_entity.pdbx_description
1 polymer ?
#
loop_
_entity_poly.entity_id
_entity_poly.type
_entity_poly.pdbx_seq_one_letter_code
_entity_poly.pdbx_strand_id
1 'polypeptide(L)'
;MEFNRNGIHFEYPDNWAIEEDTSPDGAYGITVSAPDGAFWSLSRQPPGADSQHLIDATGDQLRGEYPDLEVYPRSDDIFGTSLSGADFNFSYLDLTNTAEVRCLNTPTACYIVFCQAEDRDWSRLHHVFKAMVTSFIRE
;
A
#
# COMPACT_ATOMS: atom_id res chain seq x y z
N MET A 1 -6.27 -5.84 -16.07
CA MET A 1 -5.79 -7.19 -15.71
C MET A 1 -6.26 -7.57 -14.33
N GLU A 2 -6.48 -8.84 -14.11
CA GLU A 2 -6.87 -9.36 -12.81
C GLU A 2 -5.74 -10.17 -12.20
N PHE A 3 -5.49 -9.96 -10.91
CA PHE A 3 -4.66 -10.84 -10.10
C PHE A 3 -5.59 -11.70 -9.24
N ASN A 4 -5.40 -13.01 -9.27
CA ASN A 4 -6.22 -13.93 -8.50
C ASN A 4 -5.39 -15.15 -8.11
N ARG A 5 -4.72 -15.04 -6.95
CA ARG A 5 -3.86 -16.11 -6.40
C ARG A 5 -3.86 -16.06 -4.89
N ASN A 6 -3.70 -17.22 -4.29
CA ASN A 6 -3.50 -17.37 -2.84
C ASN A 6 -4.58 -16.68 -2.00
N GLY A 7 -5.82 -16.66 -2.52
CA GLY A 7 -6.94 -16.05 -1.82
C GLY A 7 -7.02 -14.54 -1.95
N ILE A 8 -6.18 -13.94 -2.77
CA ILE A 8 -6.16 -12.48 -3.01
C ILE A 8 -6.61 -12.21 -4.44
N HIS A 9 -7.55 -11.30 -4.58
CA HIS A 9 -8.06 -10.87 -5.89
C HIS A 9 -8.13 -9.35 -5.95
N PHE A 10 -7.59 -8.77 -7.02
CA PHE A 10 -7.71 -7.35 -7.32
C PHE A 10 -7.46 -7.10 -8.81
N GLU A 11 -7.81 -5.90 -9.26
CA GLU A 11 -7.59 -5.46 -10.64
C GLU A 11 -6.46 -4.43 -10.66
N TYR A 12 -5.67 -4.44 -11.75
CA TYR A 12 -4.55 -3.51 -11.93
C TYR A 12 -4.39 -3.18 -13.42
N PRO A 13 -3.74 -2.05 -13.76
CA PRO A 13 -3.52 -1.69 -15.17
C PRO A 13 -2.63 -2.72 -15.89
N ASP A 14 -2.98 -3.06 -17.12
CA ASP A 14 -2.32 -4.15 -17.87
C ASP A 14 -0.88 -3.82 -18.28
N ASN A 15 -0.50 -2.54 -18.27
CA ASN A 15 0.87 -2.12 -18.60
C ASN A 15 1.76 -1.97 -17.36
N TRP A 16 1.27 -2.33 -16.18
CA TRP A 16 2.09 -2.32 -14.96
C TRP A 16 2.67 -3.70 -14.71
N ALA A 17 3.90 -3.75 -14.18
CA ALA A 17 4.58 -5.01 -13.87
C ALA A 17 4.18 -5.51 -12.49
N ILE A 18 4.04 -6.83 -12.34
CA ILE A 18 3.64 -7.44 -11.08
C ILE A 18 4.70 -8.43 -10.59
N GLU A 19 4.98 -8.40 -9.30
CA GLU A 19 5.90 -9.33 -8.65
C GLU A 19 5.26 -9.86 -7.37
N GLU A 20 5.49 -11.14 -7.11
CA GLU A 20 5.07 -11.80 -5.87
C GLU A 20 6.29 -12.09 -5.01
N ASP A 21 6.14 -11.98 -3.70
CA ASP A 21 7.21 -12.26 -2.75
C ASP A 21 6.65 -12.98 -1.54
N THR A 22 7.39 -14.00 -1.08
CA THR A 22 7.04 -14.74 0.13
C THR A 22 8.25 -14.68 1.05
N SER A 23 8.07 -14.11 2.25
CA SER A 23 9.14 -14.03 3.21
C SER A 23 9.34 -15.36 3.94
N PRO A 24 10.52 -15.60 4.56
CA PRO A 24 10.78 -16.82 5.30
C PRO A 24 9.79 -17.09 6.43
N ASP A 25 9.16 -16.07 7.00
CA ASP A 25 8.16 -16.21 8.06
C ASP A 25 6.75 -16.49 7.53
N GLY A 26 6.60 -16.63 6.21
CA GLY A 26 5.32 -16.95 5.59
C GLY A 26 4.48 -15.76 5.18
N ALA A 27 4.94 -14.53 5.40
CA ALA A 27 4.24 -13.34 4.91
C ALA A 27 4.29 -13.33 3.38
N TYR A 28 3.16 -12.97 2.76
CA TYR A 28 3.00 -12.98 1.31
C TYR A 28 2.70 -11.57 0.82
N GLY A 29 3.40 -11.14 -0.21
CA GLY A 29 3.24 -9.81 -0.75
C GLY A 29 3.21 -9.78 -2.26
N ILE A 30 2.53 -8.78 -2.80
CA ILE A 30 2.46 -8.50 -4.22
C ILE A 30 2.82 -7.03 -4.41
N THR A 31 3.71 -6.74 -5.36
CA THR A 31 4.06 -5.38 -5.75
C THR A 31 3.71 -5.17 -7.21
N VAL A 32 2.99 -4.09 -7.49
CA VAL A 32 2.58 -3.72 -8.84
C VAL A 32 3.23 -2.38 -9.16
N SER A 33 4.10 -2.34 -10.16
CA SER A 33 4.92 -1.19 -10.48
C SER A 33 4.49 -0.54 -11.79
N ALA A 34 4.29 0.77 -11.76
CA ALA A 34 4.03 1.56 -12.96
C ALA A 34 5.33 1.76 -13.74
N PRO A 35 5.26 2.03 -15.05
CA PRO A 35 6.47 2.26 -15.85
C PRO A 35 7.34 3.42 -15.39
N ASP A 36 6.76 4.40 -14.70
CA ASP A 36 7.45 5.63 -14.25
C ASP A 36 8.04 5.52 -12.84
N GLY A 37 7.99 4.34 -12.21
CA GLY A 37 8.57 4.11 -10.90
C GLY A 37 7.62 4.20 -9.73
N ALA A 38 6.39 4.65 -9.92
CA ALA A 38 5.36 4.57 -8.90
C ALA A 38 4.98 3.10 -8.66
N PHE A 39 4.51 2.78 -7.45
CA PHE A 39 4.13 1.39 -7.16
C PHE A 39 3.04 1.31 -6.11
N TRP A 40 2.36 0.17 -6.10
CA TRP A 40 1.33 -0.22 -5.16
C TRP A 40 1.65 -1.63 -4.67
N SER A 41 1.55 -1.88 -3.38
CA SER A 41 1.83 -3.20 -2.83
C SER A 41 0.75 -3.62 -1.85
N LEU A 42 0.53 -4.93 -1.77
CA LEU A 42 -0.40 -5.55 -0.83
C LEU A 42 0.34 -6.68 -0.13
N SER A 43 0.37 -6.63 1.20
CA SER A 43 0.99 -7.67 2.03
C SER A 43 -0.06 -8.32 2.91
N ARG A 44 0.03 -9.64 3.06
CA ARG A 44 -0.82 -10.40 3.98
C ARG A 44 0.02 -10.84 5.18
N GLN A 45 -0.43 -10.44 6.37
CA GLN A 45 0.19 -10.78 7.64
C GLN A 45 -0.72 -11.74 8.41
N PRO A 46 -0.20 -12.45 9.43
CA PRO A 46 -1.04 -13.30 10.27
C PRO A 46 -2.19 -12.54 10.90
N PRO A 47 -3.32 -13.21 11.20
CA PRO A 47 -4.44 -12.55 11.88
C PRO A 47 -4.03 -12.08 13.27
N GLY A 48 -4.67 -11.00 13.73
CA GLY A 48 -4.39 -10.43 15.05
C GLY A 48 -3.18 -9.52 15.10
N ALA A 49 -2.54 -9.22 13.96
CA ALA A 49 -1.46 -8.24 13.93
C ALA A 49 -1.98 -6.85 14.33
N ASP A 50 -1.16 -6.12 15.10
CA ASP A 50 -1.52 -4.78 15.55
C ASP A 50 -1.31 -3.79 14.39
N SER A 51 -2.41 -3.28 13.83
CA SER A 51 -2.37 -2.35 12.71
C SER A 51 -1.56 -1.10 13.03
N GLN A 52 -1.73 -0.54 14.24
CA GLN A 52 -1.01 0.68 14.61
C GLN A 52 0.50 0.43 14.67
N HIS A 53 0.91 -0.72 15.18
CA HIS A 53 2.32 -1.11 15.20
C HIS A 53 2.89 -1.20 13.78
N LEU A 54 2.14 -1.78 12.86
CA LEU A 54 2.58 -1.91 11.46
C LEU A 54 2.65 -0.55 10.76
N ILE A 55 1.69 0.33 11.03
CA ILE A 55 1.70 1.69 10.50
C ILE A 55 2.90 2.47 11.02
N ASP A 56 3.15 2.38 12.32
CA ASP A 56 4.28 3.07 12.96
C ASP A 56 5.62 2.53 12.43
N ALA A 57 5.73 1.22 12.24
CA ALA A 57 6.93 0.60 11.70
C ALA A 57 7.21 1.07 10.28
N THR A 58 6.17 1.23 9.46
CA THR A 58 6.30 1.78 8.11
C THR A 58 6.84 3.21 8.15
N GLY A 59 6.28 4.04 9.02
CA GLY A 59 6.74 5.41 9.20
C GLY A 59 8.18 5.49 9.68
N ASP A 60 8.57 4.63 10.62
CA ASP A 60 9.93 4.59 11.15
C ASP A 60 10.94 4.19 10.06
N GLN A 61 10.58 3.20 9.23
CA GLN A 61 11.43 2.78 8.13
C GLN A 61 11.62 3.91 7.11
N LEU A 62 10.56 4.61 6.76
CA LEU A 62 10.65 5.75 5.83
C LEU A 62 11.46 6.90 6.43
N ARG A 63 11.30 7.16 7.72
CA ARG A 63 12.06 8.24 8.39
C ARG A 63 13.56 7.96 8.41
N GLY A 64 13.93 6.68 8.48
CA GLY A 64 15.34 6.30 8.39
C GLY A 64 15.96 6.59 7.03
N GLU A 65 15.17 6.55 5.96
CA GLU A 65 15.62 6.84 4.61
C GLU A 65 15.42 8.32 4.23
N TYR A 66 14.36 8.95 4.75
CA TYR A 66 13.96 10.32 4.39
C TYR A 66 13.80 11.16 5.65
N PRO A 67 14.87 11.86 6.09
CA PRO A 67 14.83 12.61 7.35
C PRO A 67 13.79 13.74 7.40
N ASP A 68 13.33 14.23 6.25
CA ASP A 68 12.32 15.27 6.16
C ASP A 68 10.88 14.74 6.16
N LEU A 69 10.69 13.45 6.46
CA LEU A 69 9.38 12.80 6.40
C LEU A 69 8.35 13.52 7.26
N GLU A 70 7.19 13.79 6.64
CA GLU A 70 5.99 14.24 7.33
C GLU A 70 4.98 13.09 7.35
N VAL A 71 4.31 12.91 8.50
CA VAL A 71 3.37 11.81 8.71
C VAL A 71 2.02 12.38 9.12
N TYR A 72 0.96 11.95 8.43
CA TYR A 72 -0.41 12.39 8.70
C TYR A 72 -1.30 11.17 8.91
N PRO A 73 -1.77 10.91 10.15
CA PRO A 73 -2.70 9.80 10.38
C PRO A 73 -3.97 9.98 9.54
N ARG A 74 -4.43 8.88 8.97
CA ARG A 74 -5.63 8.86 8.11
C ARG A 74 -6.42 7.58 8.35
N SER A 75 -7.69 7.64 8.01
CA SER A 75 -8.53 6.45 7.92
C SER A 75 -9.47 6.62 6.74
N ASP A 76 -9.78 5.51 6.09
CA ASP A 76 -10.70 5.47 4.95
C ASP A 76 -11.82 4.50 5.24
N ASP A 77 -12.97 4.73 4.61
CA ASP A 77 -14.08 3.78 4.61
C ASP A 77 -14.41 3.46 3.16
N ILE A 78 -14.29 2.18 2.79
CA ILE A 78 -14.56 1.72 1.43
C ILE A 78 -15.62 0.62 1.54
N PHE A 79 -16.82 0.91 1.04
CA PHE A 79 -17.97 0.00 1.10
C PHE A 79 -18.21 -0.54 2.51
N GLY A 80 -18.17 0.33 3.52
CA GLY A 80 -18.38 -0.05 4.91
C GLY A 80 -17.19 -0.71 5.59
N THR A 81 -16.08 -0.90 4.89
CA THR A 81 -14.86 -1.46 5.45
C THR A 81 -13.93 -0.34 5.87
N SER A 82 -13.53 -0.34 7.14
CA SER A 82 -12.66 0.68 7.70
C SER A 82 -11.19 0.29 7.54
N LEU A 83 -10.39 1.22 7.01
CA LEU A 83 -8.94 1.05 6.88
C LEU A 83 -8.26 2.15 7.67
N SER A 84 -7.41 1.78 8.61
CA SER A 84 -6.58 2.74 9.35
C SER A 84 -5.23 2.87 8.66
N GLY A 85 -4.60 4.03 8.77
CA GLY A 85 -3.33 4.22 8.12
C GLY A 85 -2.73 5.59 8.35
N ALA A 86 -1.85 5.97 7.44
CA ALA A 86 -1.18 7.26 7.43
C ALA A 86 -0.79 7.65 6.02
N ASP A 87 -0.70 8.95 5.80
CA ASP A 87 -0.13 9.52 4.58
C ASP A 87 1.25 10.06 4.92
N PHE A 88 2.15 9.99 3.96
CA PHE A 88 3.54 10.43 4.11
C PHE A 88 3.92 11.39 2.99
N ASN A 89 4.65 12.44 3.33
CA ASN A 89 5.27 13.33 2.35
C ASN A 89 6.76 13.42 2.67
N PHE A 90 7.60 13.35 1.63
CA PHE A 90 9.04 13.40 1.78
C PHE A 90 9.70 13.82 0.48
N SER A 91 10.98 14.21 0.56
CA SER A 91 11.79 14.58 -0.61
C SER A 91 12.88 13.55 -0.83
N TYR A 92 13.14 13.25 -2.11
CA TYR A 92 14.25 12.41 -2.51
C TYR A 92 14.85 12.99 -3.79
N LEU A 93 16.13 13.33 -3.77
CA LEU A 93 16.82 13.93 -4.92
C LEU A 93 16.10 15.18 -5.46
N ASP A 94 15.66 16.04 -4.55
CA ASP A 94 14.93 17.28 -4.84
C ASP A 94 13.54 17.08 -5.46
N LEU A 95 13.04 15.83 -5.45
CA LEU A 95 11.70 15.52 -5.91
C LEU A 95 10.82 15.22 -4.70
N THR A 96 9.64 15.84 -4.64
CA THR A 96 8.70 15.55 -3.58
C THR A 96 7.87 14.31 -3.93
N ASN A 97 7.58 13.52 -2.90
CA ASN A 97 6.86 12.25 -3.01
C ASN A 97 5.73 12.18 -2.01
N THR A 98 4.69 11.45 -2.36
CA THR A 98 3.60 11.10 -1.48
C THR A 98 3.47 9.58 -1.43
N ALA A 99 3.23 9.06 -0.22
CA ALA A 99 2.97 7.64 -0.01
C ALA A 99 1.79 7.49 0.94
N GLU A 100 1.11 6.35 0.86
CA GLU A 100 0.01 6.01 1.76
C GLU A 100 0.18 4.58 2.23
N VAL A 101 -0.09 4.34 3.53
CA VAL A 101 -0.25 3.00 4.08
C VAL A 101 -1.67 2.87 4.61
N ARG A 102 -2.31 1.74 4.32
CA ARG A 102 -3.64 1.42 4.84
C ARG A 102 -3.66 -0.03 5.31
N CYS A 103 -4.26 -0.26 6.46
CA CYS A 103 -4.35 -1.59 7.07
C CYS A 103 -5.80 -2.01 7.19
N LEU A 104 -6.06 -3.28 6.86
CA LEU A 104 -7.35 -3.92 6.96
C LEU A 104 -7.19 -5.20 7.76
N ASN A 105 -7.92 -5.33 8.88
CA ASN A 105 -7.96 -6.56 9.67
C ASN A 105 -9.19 -7.37 9.34
N THR A 106 -8.98 -8.66 9.07
CA THR A 106 -10.07 -9.63 8.93
C THR A 106 -9.85 -10.75 9.94
N PRO A 107 -10.85 -11.63 10.19
CA PRO A 107 -10.64 -12.76 11.10
C PRO A 107 -9.53 -13.71 10.68
N THR A 108 -9.16 -13.74 9.40
CA THR A 108 -8.18 -14.70 8.87
C THR A 108 -6.82 -14.09 8.56
N ALA A 109 -6.72 -12.75 8.44
CA ALA A 109 -5.46 -12.11 8.09
C ALA A 109 -5.50 -10.61 8.35
N CYS A 110 -4.31 -10.01 8.44
CA CYS A 110 -4.14 -8.56 8.39
C CYS A 110 -3.52 -8.20 7.04
N TYR A 111 -4.13 -7.27 6.33
CA TYR A 111 -3.64 -6.82 5.03
C TYR A 111 -3.09 -5.40 5.13
N ILE A 112 -1.95 -5.17 4.49
CA ILE A 112 -1.32 -3.85 4.43
C ILE A 112 -1.21 -3.46 2.97
N VAL A 113 -1.77 -2.30 2.63
CA VAL A 113 -1.65 -1.71 1.30
C VAL A 113 -0.74 -0.50 1.43
N PHE A 114 0.29 -0.43 0.59
CA PHE A 114 1.22 0.68 0.53
C PHE A 114 1.36 1.14 -0.91
N CYS A 115 1.31 2.45 -1.16
CA CYS A 115 1.53 2.98 -2.50
C CYS A 115 2.36 4.26 -2.41
N GLN A 116 3.08 4.56 -3.49
CA GLN A 116 4.00 5.69 -3.53
C GLN A 116 4.15 6.21 -4.96
N ALA A 117 4.20 7.52 -5.09
CA ALA A 117 4.49 8.19 -6.37
C ALA A 117 5.12 9.56 -6.12
N GLU A 118 5.86 10.07 -7.10
CA GLU A 118 6.28 11.47 -7.08
C GLU A 118 5.04 12.37 -7.17
N ASP A 119 5.09 13.54 -6.53
CA ASP A 119 3.93 14.43 -6.47
C ASP A 119 3.43 14.85 -7.85
N ARG A 120 4.33 15.00 -8.82
CA ARG A 120 3.93 15.33 -10.20
C ARG A 120 3.05 14.26 -10.84
N ASP A 121 3.14 13.01 -10.37
CA ASP A 121 2.34 11.89 -10.86
C ASP A 121 1.18 11.53 -9.93
N TRP A 122 1.23 12.00 -8.68
CA TRP A 122 0.28 11.61 -7.64
C TRP A 122 -1.17 11.90 -8.01
N SER A 123 -1.44 13.10 -8.54
CA SER A 123 -2.82 13.46 -8.88
C SER A 123 -3.41 12.57 -9.97
N ARG A 124 -2.57 12.07 -10.88
CA ARG A 124 -2.97 11.15 -11.93
C ARG A 124 -3.09 9.72 -11.43
N LEU A 125 -2.15 9.28 -10.59
CA LEU A 125 -2.06 7.88 -10.15
C LEU A 125 -2.87 7.59 -8.90
N HIS A 126 -3.19 8.59 -8.10
CA HIS A 126 -3.95 8.39 -6.87
C HIS A 126 -5.27 7.66 -7.12
N HIS A 127 -5.98 8.04 -8.19
CA HIS A 127 -7.23 7.39 -8.56
C HIS A 127 -7.03 5.92 -8.93
N VAL A 128 -5.92 5.60 -9.58
CA VAL A 128 -5.59 4.22 -9.95
C VAL A 128 -5.31 3.39 -8.68
N PHE A 129 -4.51 3.91 -7.77
CA PHE A 129 -4.22 3.24 -6.50
C PHE A 129 -5.50 2.97 -5.71
N LYS A 130 -6.39 3.96 -5.64
CA LYS A 130 -7.66 3.81 -4.94
C LYS A 130 -8.55 2.78 -5.61
N ALA A 131 -8.59 2.75 -6.94
CA ALA A 131 -9.35 1.75 -7.67
C ALA A 131 -8.83 0.34 -7.41
N MET A 132 -7.51 0.18 -7.29
CA MET A 132 -6.91 -1.12 -7.00
C MET A 132 -7.31 -1.63 -5.61
N VAL A 133 -7.19 -0.81 -4.57
CA VAL A 133 -7.58 -1.24 -3.23
C VAL A 133 -9.09 -1.46 -3.15
N THR A 134 -9.88 -0.67 -3.84
CA THR A 134 -11.33 -0.85 -3.89
C THR A 134 -11.69 -2.20 -4.53
N SER A 135 -11.02 -2.56 -5.63
CA SER A 135 -11.27 -3.85 -6.28
C SER A 135 -10.91 -5.02 -5.36
N PHE A 136 -9.85 -4.88 -4.55
CA PHE A 136 -9.48 -5.89 -3.57
C PHE A 136 -10.54 -6.05 -2.49
N ILE A 137 -11.05 -4.95 -1.96
CA ILE A 137 -12.03 -4.97 -0.85
C ILE A 137 -13.38 -5.53 -1.29
N ARG A 138 -13.78 -5.30 -2.55
CA ARG A 138 -15.05 -5.78 -3.08
C ARG A 138 -15.12 -7.30 -3.25
N GLU A 139 -14.01 -7.97 -3.23
CA GLU A 139 -13.94 -9.43 -3.44
C GLU A 139 -14.06 -10.27 -2.15
#